data_de03108175a5ae90cc935fe4cc2f329f
#
_entry.id   de03108175a5ae90cc935fe4cc2f329f
#
_cell.length_a   1.000
_cell.length_b   1.000
_cell.length_c   1.000
_cell.angle_alpha   90.00
_cell.angle_beta   90.00
_cell.angle_gamma   90.00
#
_symmetry.space_group_name_H-M   'P 1'
#
loop_
_entity.id
_entity.type
_entity.pdbx_description
1 polymer ?
#
loop_
_entity_poly.entity_id
_entity_poly.type
_entity_poly.pdbx_seq_one_letter_code
_entity_poly.pdbx_strand_id
1 'polypeptide(L)'
;MARKALLIGARTYGLQGVDNDVDAMATTLSARGFAITRCQGEDATRDGILEAYEQLISSAQPDDAAVVFYSGHGASLETPGAGRAAILPANRRFIVPVDMARSTAADFRGITGVELSVLLSRLTARTRNVTVVLDCCYAGTMSRDGNLTAKSLIEPWTVDLDAHLRRRLREGLRIDLTRSLGNPYAVRVVACAPDQRANEYGGRLGERIGVFTEALTEALAGAGNAAVSWSTLIGRVRQNVEESVPHQRPDAEGPSRRLLFELAEKDDVGSLPVVAIGPGRVRLDGAPLFGVQPGDRFLIMPAGAESPSRDSALASVRIDGCGPAEATGRLEPPACADLPVGARAFRVAAAAPRLPVEIPPALVPAVERSTFVRVAAPGERPALRVRADAAGLFTVSDAIGPLHAPRPRVVPDLERVAKATALRRIASRTGWELDARVAIGWGRVTAGRPVPLPLTNALVRVGEPVYVCVRNDDDPVYVSLLDIGVSARISVLDPTHPSGRLLHRGEDYVFGRDDRTGRLTGVPLSWPSGLDASWPRPETILALVTSRPLDVTVLEQEAVSRSVREPQSPLEALLSQLTTGATRDLPPRPAAPDRYAALTIEFDLHPTP
;
A
#
# COMPACT_ATOMS: atom_id res chain seq x y z
N MET A 1 -3.33 -2.64 28.82
CA MET A 1 -2.75 -2.60 27.48
C MET A 1 -1.24 -2.56 27.61
N ALA A 2 -0.56 -3.71 27.46
CA ALA A 2 0.89 -3.78 27.48
C ALA A 2 1.44 -3.64 26.05
N ARG A 3 2.69 -3.19 25.93
CA ARG A 3 3.41 -3.11 24.66
C ARG A 3 4.56 -4.09 24.70
N LYS A 4 4.59 -5.05 23.79
CA LYS A 4 5.57 -6.14 23.74
C LYS A 4 6.24 -6.19 22.39
N ALA A 5 7.55 -6.33 22.36
CA ALA A 5 8.30 -6.46 21.12
C ALA A 5 9.28 -7.63 21.16
N LEU A 6 9.24 -8.46 20.13
CA LEU A 6 10.24 -9.48 19.83
C LEU A 6 11.14 -8.97 18.73
N LEU A 7 12.43 -8.82 19.03
CA LEU A 7 13.45 -8.38 18.09
C LEU A 7 14.38 -9.55 17.76
N ILE A 8 14.40 -9.93 16.47
CA ILE A 8 15.16 -11.07 15.96
C ILE A 8 16.31 -10.54 15.10
N GLY A 9 17.54 -10.87 15.47
CA GLY A 9 18.74 -10.53 14.74
C GLY A 9 19.52 -11.77 14.30
N ALA A 10 19.39 -12.16 13.05
CA ALA A 10 20.09 -13.32 12.48
C ALA A 10 21.31 -12.90 11.68
N ARG A 11 22.44 -12.67 12.36
CA ARG A 11 23.70 -12.27 11.73
C ARG A 11 24.39 -13.47 11.09
N THR A 12 24.29 -13.57 9.76
CA THR A 12 24.83 -14.68 8.97
C THR A 12 25.48 -14.19 7.68
N TYR A 13 26.29 -15.02 7.07
CA TYR A 13 26.82 -14.85 5.70
C TYR A 13 27.37 -13.44 5.39
N GLY A 14 28.14 -12.88 6.33
CA GLY A 14 28.87 -11.62 6.13
C GLY A 14 28.10 -10.34 6.46
N LEU A 15 26.84 -10.41 6.88
CA LEU A 15 26.14 -9.24 7.43
C LEU A 15 26.83 -8.75 8.71
N GLN A 16 26.99 -7.44 8.84
CA GLN A 16 27.66 -6.82 9.99
C GLN A 16 26.74 -5.86 10.76
N GLY A 17 25.67 -5.36 10.11
CA GLY A 17 24.77 -4.35 10.67
C GLY A 17 23.62 -4.90 11.48
N VAL A 18 23.40 -6.21 11.53
CA VAL A 18 22.22 -6.84 12.13
C VAL A 18 22.08 -6.53 13.64
N ASP A 19 23.19 -6.56 14.38
CA ASP A 19 23.17 -6.28 15.82
C ASP A 19 22.82 -4.80 16.08
N ASN A 20 23.36 -3.89 15.25
CA ASN A 20 23.04 -2.46 15.30
C ASN A 20 21.58 -2.18 14.94
N ASP A 21 21.00 -2.94 13.99
CA ASP A 21 19.58 -2.86 13.64
C ASP A 21 18.70 -3.22 14.85
N VAL A 22 19.03 -4.31 15.56
CA VAL A 22 18.31 -4.73 16.76
C VAL A 22 18.44 -3.70 17.86
N ASP A 23 19.62 -3.12 18.07
CA ASP A 23 19.87 -2.10 19.09
C ASP A 23 19.12 -0.80 18.81
N ALA A 24 19.16 -0.33 17.56
CA ALA A 24 18.43 0.87 17.13
C ALA A 24 16.91 0.69 17.30
N MET A 25 16.38 -0.46 16.89
CA MET A 25 14.97 -0.77 17.03
C MET A 25 14.58 -0.93 18.51
N ALA A 26 15.42 -1.59 19.32
CA ALA A 26 15.19 -1.74 20.77
C ALA A 26 15.12 -0.38 21.45
N THR A 27 16.05 0.51 21.16
CA THR A 27 16.07 1.88 21.70
C THR A 27 14.79 2.63 21.33
N THR A 28 14.41 2.58 20.06
CA THR A 28 13.22 3.27 19.52
C THR A 28 11.92 2.75 20.13
N LEU A 29 11.77 1.44 20.27
CA LEU A 29 10.56 0.83 20.82
C LEU A 29 10.49 0.96 22.35
N SER A 30 11.65 0.88 23.05
CA SER A 30 11.71 1.13 24.51
C SER A 30 11.26 2.53 24.85
N ALA A 31 11.68 3.55 24.07
CA ALA A 31 11.22 4.93 24.24
C ALA A 31 9.71 5.10 24.04
N ARG A 32 9.05 4.14 23.36
CA ARG A 32 7.60 4.06 23.17
C ARG A 32 6.90 3.13 24.17
N GLY A 33 7.60 2.69 25.21
CA GLY A 33 7.05 1.87 26.29
C GLY A 33 6.89 0.39 25.97
N PHE A 34 7.60 -0.13 24.94
CA PHE A 34 7.62 -1.56 24.67
C PHE A 34 8.57 -2.31 25.61
N ALA A 35 8.09 -3.41 26.17
CA ALA A 35 8.94 -4.43 26.78
C ALA A 35 9.62 -5.25 25.66
N ILE A 36 10.95 -5.25 25.66
CA ILE A 36 11.76 -5.84 24.59
C ILE A 36 12.20 -7.25 24.96
N THR A 37 11.92 -8.21 24.09
CA THR A 37 12.52 -9.55 24.09
C THR A 37 13.47 -9.63 22.88
N ARG A 38 14.72 -10.02 23.11
CA ARG A 38 15.72 -10.17 22.06
C ARG A 38 15.97 -11.65 21.75
N CYS A 39 16.07 -11.98 20.47
CA CYS A 39 16.48 -13.27 19.96
C CYS A 39 17.59 -13.01 18.92
N GLN A 40 18.84 -12.99 19.36
CA GLN A 40 19.99 -12.62 18.52
C GLN A 40 21.23 -13.46 18.87
N GLY A 41 22.28 -13.37 18.03
CA GLY A 41 23.48 -14.17 18.22
C GLY A 41 23.17 -15.66 18.14
N GLU A 42 23.68 -16.46 19.08
CA GLU A 42 23.49 -17.91 19.11
C GLU A 42 22.03 -18.34 19.35
N ASP A 43 21.20 -17.46 19.91
CA ASP A 43 19.77 -17.72 20.16
C ASP A 43 18.92 -17.59 18.87
N ALA A 44 19.43 -16.90 17.84
CA ALA A 44 18.69 -16.70 16.60
C ALA A 44 18.71 -17.93 15.67
N THR A 45 18.73 -19.12 16.25
CA THR A 45 18.50 -20.39 15.56
C THR A 45 17.04 -20.53 15.15
N ARG A 46 16.74 -21.44 14.22
CA ARG A 46 15.36 -21.77 13.86
C ARG A 46 14.51 -22.06 15.09
N ASP A 47 14.99 -22.93 15.97
CA ASP A 47 14.23 -23.36 17.14
C ASP A 47 14.08 -22.21 18.14
N GLY A 48 15.14 -21.42 18.37
CA GLY A 48 15.10 -20.24 19.24
C GLY A 48 14.14 -19.15 18.76
N ILE A 49 14.12 -18.87 17.44
CA ILE A 49 13.16 -17.91 16.86
C ILE A 49 11.72 -18.40 17.04
N LEU A 50 11.46 -19.68 16.77
CA LEU A 50 10.12 -20.26 16.92
C LEU A 50 9.67 -20.23 18.40
N GLU A 51 10.57 -20.55 19.35
CA GLU A 51 10.28 -20.49 20.78
C GLU A 51 10.00 -19.05 21.25
N ALA A 52 10.80 -18.08 20.81
CA ALA A 52 10.57 -16.66 21.13
C ALA A 52 9.20 -16.16 20.60
N TYR A 53 8.79 -16.59 19.40
CA TYR A 53 7.45 -16.33 18.88
C TYR A 53 6.36 -16.96 19.75
N GLU A 54 6.54 -18.23 20.18
CA GLU A 54 5.59 -18.92 21.05
C GLU A 54 5.45 -18.22 22.42
N GLN A 55 6.54 -17.73 22.97
CA GLN A 55 6.53 -16.94 24.21
C GLN A 55 5.75 -15.63 24.03
N LEU A 56 5.96 -14.91 22.91
CA LEU A 56 5.18 -13.71 22.57
C LEU A 56 3.70 -14.04 22.43
N ILE A 57 3.35 -15.08 21.65
CA ILE A 57 1.96 -15.51 21.44
C ILE A 57 1.28 -15.89 22.75
N SER A 58 1.94 -16.67 23.60
CA SER A 58 1.36 -17.14 24.86
C SER A 58 1.15 -16.02 25.87
N SER A 59 2.05 -15.03 25.88
CA SER A 59 1.98 -13.88 26.79
C SER A 59 1.03 -12.77 26.32
N ALA A 60 0.68 -12.71 25.03
CA ALA A 60 -0.14 -11.65 24.46
C ALA A 60 -1.59 -11.71 24.96
N GLN A 61 -2.15 -10.53 25.31
CA GLN A 61 -3.53 -10.33 25.72
C GLN A 61 -4.29 -9.53 24.64
N PRO A 62 -5.63 -9.57 24.60
CA PRO A 62 -6.43 -8.96 23.53
C PRO A 62 -6.15 -7.48 23.26
N ASP A 63 -5.83 -6.71 24.29
CA ASP A 63 -5.59 -5.25 24.20
C ASP A 63 -4.11 -4.88 24.11
N ASP A 64 -3.21 -5.86 24.02
CA ASP A 64 -1.78 -5.58 23.94
C ASP A 64 -1.39 -5.16 22.52
N ALA A 65 -0.39 -4.28 22.41
CA ALA A 65 0.32 -4.01 21.16
C ALA A 65 1.54 -4.94 21.07
N ALA A 66 1.61 -5.71 19.98
CA ALA A 66 2.71 -6.64 19.73
C ALA A 66 3.49 -6.23 18.49
N VAL A 67 4.83 -6.18 18.61
CA VAL A 67 5.75 -5.92 17.50
C VAL A 67 6.67 -7.12 17.33
N VAL A 68 6.87 -7.52 16.08
CA VAL A 68 7.93 -8.47 15.71
C VAL A 68 8.83 -7.79 14.69
N PHE A 69 10.11 -7.71 15.00
CA PHE A 69 11.14 -7.19 14.11
C PHE A 69 12.11 -8.31 13.74
N TYR A 70 12.47 -8.38 12.47
CA TYR A 70 13.51 -9.28 11.98
C TYR A 70 14.51 -8.50 11.15
N SER A 71 15.79 -8.65 11.45
CA SER A 71 16.92 -8.24 10.61
C SER A 71 17.82 -9.43 10.33
N GLY A 72 18.16 -9.63 9.06
CA GLY A 72 19.00 -10.73 8.59
C GLY A 72 18.81 -10.99 7.10
N HIS A 73 19.35 -12.10 6.63
CA HIS A 73 19.10 -12.52 5.25
C HIS A 73 17.69 -13.06 5.04
N GLY A 74 17.13 -12.74 3.88
CA GLY A 74 16.03 -13.50 3.28
C GLY A 74 16.55 -14.30 2.09
N ALA A 75 15.83 -15.35 1.71
CA ALA A 75 16.11 -16.13 0.52
C ALA A 75 14.84 -16.63 -0.15
N SER A 76 14.95 -16.96 -1.43
CA SER A 76 13.89 -17.62 -2.19
C SER A 76 14.47 -18.83 -2.93
N LEU A 77 13.69 -19.90 -3.03
CA LEU A 77 14.02 -21.06 -3.85
C LEU A 77 13.10 -21.10 -5.07
N GLU A 78 13.70 -20.99 -6.23
CA GLU A 78 13.00 -21.30 -7.49
C GLU A 78 13.01 -22.82 -7.68
N THR A 79 11.87 -23.41 -7.93
CA THR A 79 11.79 -24.81 -8.30
C THR A 79 11.48 -24.88 -9.79
N PRO A 80 12.43 -25.32 -10.63
CA PRO A 80 12.14 -25.62 -12.02
C PRO A 80 11.07 -26.73 -12.09
N GLY A 81 9.93 -26.46 -12.73
CA GLY A 81 8.94 -27.48 -13.02
C GLY A 81 7.89 -27.78 -11.94
N ALA A 82 7.61 -26.86 -11.03
CA ALA A 82 6.46 -26.98 -10.13
C ALA A 82 5.15 -27.01 -10.95
N GLY A 83 4.79 -28.18 -11.42
CA GLY A 83 3.53 -28.46 -12.07
C GLY A 83 2.34 -28.16 -11.14
N ARG A 84 1.13 -28.14 -11.71
CA ARG A 84 -0.20 -27.88 -11.11
C ARG A 84 -0.51 -28.52 -9.74
N ALA A 85 0.41 -29.26 -9.13
CA ALA A 85 0.25 -29.96 -7.84
C ALA A 85 0.99 -29.30 -6.66
N ALA A 86 1.61 -28.13 -6.82
CA ALA A 86 2.27 -27.45 -5.72
C ALA A 86 1.25 -26.90 -4.72
N ILE A 87 1.40 -27.31 -3.46
CA ILE A 87 0.56 -26.86 -2.34
C ILE A 87 0.82 -25.38 -1.99
N LEU A 88 1.85 -24.76 -2.59
CA LEU A 88 2.39 -23.46 -2.22
C LEU A 88 2.59 -22.55 -3.43
N PRO A 89 2.56 -21.21 -3.22
CA PRO A 89 2.88 -20.24 -4.26
C PRO A 89 4.27 -20.50 -4.85
N ALA A 90 4.47 -20.14 -6.12
CA ALA A 90 5.73 -20.34 -6.86
C ALA A 90 6.95 -19.71 -6.18
N ASN A 91 6.75 -18.62 -5.39
CA ASN A 91 7.79 -17.94 -4.63
C ASN A 91 7.91 -18.50 -3.22
N ARG A 92 8.88 -19.36 -3.00
CA ARG A 92 9.16 -20.02 -1.73
C ARG A 92 10.16 -19.21 -0.92
N ARG A 93 9.68 -18.15 -0.30
CA ARG A 93 10.46 -17.21 0.52
C ARG A 93 10.64 -17.75 1.93
N PHE A 94 11.80 -17.50 2.52
CA PHE A 94 12.10 -17.84 3.90
C PHE A 94 13.12 -16.87 4.50
N ILE A 95 13.10 -16.72 5.81
CA ILE A 95 14.15 -16.03 6.57
C ILE A 95 15.23 -17.02 6.97
N VAL A 96 16.46 -16.52 7.14
CA VAL A 96 17.67 -17.32 7.33
C VAL A 96 18.17 -17.22 8.77
N PRO A 97 17.87 -18.21 9.64
CA PRO A 97 18.42 -18.29 11.00
C PRO A 97 19.92 -18.54 11.02
N VAL A 98 20.55 -18.32 12.18
CA VAL A 98 22.01 -18.48 12.33
C VAL A 98 22.51 -19.93 12.14
N ASP A 99 21.64 -20.91 12.35
CA ASP A 99 21.93 -22.32 12.13
C ASP A 99 21.56 -22.85 10.73
N MET A 100 21.27 -21.95 9.79
CA MET A 100 20.88 -22.32 8.42
C MET A 100 21.88 -23.25 7.74
N ALA A 101 23.17 -23.09 7.97
CA ALA A 101 24.22 -23.95 7.43
C ALA A 101 24.12 -25.42 7.89
N ARG A 102 23.35 -25.71 8.93
CA ARG A 102 23.08 -27.08 9.41
C ARG A 102 21.92 -27.75 8.67
N SER A 103 21.30 -27.08 7.70
CA SER A 103 20.20 -27.64 6.92
C SER A 103 20.62 -28.91 6.19
N THR A 104 19.74 -29.90 6.21
CA THR A 104 19.84 -31.13 5.43
C THR A 104 18.59 -31.35 4.61
N ALA A 105 18.58 -32.31 3.70
CA ALA A 105 17.37 -32.66 2.95
C ALA A 105 16.20 -33.09 3.87
N ALA A 106 16.50 -33.63 5.06
CA ALA A 106 15.52 -34.06 6.05
C ALA A 106 15.19 -33.00 7.09
N ASP A 107 16.04 -32.00 7.30
CA ASP A 107 15.89 -30.97 8.34
C ASP A 107 16.29 -29.60 7.81
N PHE A 108 15.28 -28.87 7.33
CA PHE A 108 15.45 -27.51 6.82
C PHE A 108 15.46 -26.51 7.97
N ARG A 109 16.52 -25.71 8.10
CA ARG A 109 16.70 -24.73 9.16
C ARG A 109 16.20 -23.31 8.84
N GLY A 110 15.80 -23.03 7.59
CA GLY A 110 15.09 -21.79 7.25
C GLY A 110 13.66 -21.77 7.82
N ILE A 111 13.10 -20.58 8.02
CA ILE A 111 11.70 -20.41 8.42
C ILE A 111 10.94 -19.86 7.25
N THR A 112 10.03 -20.65 6.70
CA THR A 112 9.28 -20.30 5.49
C THR A 112 8.24 -19.19 5.75
N GLY A 113 7.89 -18.44 4.70
CA GLY A 113 6.82 -17.45 4.77
C GLY A 113 5.48 -18.05 5.21
N VAL A 114 5.24 -19.33 4.90
CA VAL A 114 4.05 -20.07 5.37
C VAL A 114 4.08 -20.25 6.89
N GLU A 115 5.21 -20.67 7.46
CA GLU A 115 5.37 -20.83 8.90
C GLU A 115 5.24 -19.49 9.63
N LEU A 116 5.86 -18.42 9.09
CA LEU A 116 5.70 -17.06 9.62
C LEU A 116 4.24 -16.60 9.56
N SER A 117 3.53 -16.91 8.48
CA SER A 117 2.11 -16.57 8.36
C SER A 117 1.24 -17.30 9.39
N VAL A 118 1.57 -18.55 9.72
CA VAL A 118 0.88 -19.32 10.78
C VAL A 118 1.14 -18.69 12.16
N LEU A 119 2.39 -18.35 12.46
CA LEU A 119 2.75 -17.67 13.72
C LEU A 119 2.03 -16.33 13.82
N LEU A 120 2.01 -15.55 12.76
CA LEU A 120 1.30 -14.27 12.69
C LEU A 120 -0.21 -14.45 12.89
N SER A 121 -0.83 -15.46 12.26
CA SER A 121 -2.25 -15.78 12.42
C SER A 121 -2.58 -16.12 13.88
N ARG A 122 -1.71 -16.88 14.56
CA ARG A 122 -1.86 -17.23 15.98
C ARG A 122 -1.68 -16.01 16.89
N LEU A 123 -0.72 -15.14 16.59
CA LEU A 123 -0.52 -13.89 17.32
C LEU A 123 -1.71 -12.94 17.16
N THR A 124 -2.24 -12.80 15.93
CA THR A 124 -3.42 -11.95 15.66
C THR A 124 -4.73 -12.54 16.18
N ALA A 125 -4.76 -13.83 16.54
CA ALA A 125 -5.85 -14.43 17.31
C ALA A 125 -5.82 -14.04 18.79
N ARG A 126 -4.65 -13.63 19.33
CA ARG A 126 -4.48 -13.17 20.72
C ARG A 126 -4.72 -11.67 20.83
N THR A 127 -4.12 -10.88 19.95
CA THR A 127 -4.33 -9.43 19.85
C THR A 127 -4.42 -9.00 18.40
N ARG A 128 -5.28 -8.03 18.10
CA ARG A 128 -5.40 -7.48 16.74
C ARG A 128 -4.43 -6.34 16.45
N ASN A 129 -3.72 -5.87 17.46
CA ASN A 129 -2.76 -4.77 17.34
C ASN A 129 -1.34 -5.33 17.14
N VAL A 130 -1.10 -5.84 15.94
CA VAL A 130 0.18 -6.48 15.59
C VAL A 130 0.85 -5.71 14.47
N THR A 131 2.15 -5.48 14.64
CA THR A 131 3.05 -4.94 13.61
C THR A 131 4.21 -5.89 13.41
N VAL A 132 4.49 -6.25 12.16
CA VAL A 132 5.67 -7.04 11.77
C VAL A 132 6.56 -6.17 10.91
N VAL A 133 7.85 -6.11 11.23
CA VAL A 133 8.86 -5.34 10.50
C VAL A 133 9.92 -6.31 10.01
N LEU A 134 10.14 -6.35 8.69
CA LEU A 134 11.09 -7.27 8.05
C LEU A 134 12.17 -6.47 7.32
N ASP A 135 13.38 -6.46 7.88
CA ASP A 135 14.58 -5.89 7.24
C ASP A 135 15.39 -7.02 6.60
N CYS A 136 14.84 -7.56 5.54
CA CYS A 136 15.44 -8.58 4.69
C CYS A 136 14.88 -8.48 3.27
N CYS A 137 15.52 -9.14 2.31
CA CYS A 137 15.01 -9.26 0.94
C CYS A 137 15.09 -10.68 0.42
N TYR A 138 14.31 -10.94 -0.61
CA TYR A 138 14.19 -12.27 -1.22
C TYR A 138 14.75 -12.31 -2.65
N ALA A 139 15.12 -11.15 -3.20
CA ALA A 139 15.65 -11.04 -4.57
C ALA A 139 17.15 -11.37 -4.61
N GLY A 140 17.47 -12.47 -5.26
CA GLY A 140 18.82 -12.97 -5.36
C GLY A 140 19.62 -12.36 -6.51
N THR A 141 20.35 -11.27 -6.29
CA THR A 141 21.42 -10.79 -7.21
C THR A 141 22.52 -10.11 -6.39
N MET A 142 23.77 -10.11 -6.89
CA MET A 142 24.90 -9.46 -6.17
C MET A 142 24.85 -7.93 -6.31
N SER A 143 25.14 -7.20 -5.22
CA SER A 143 25.40 -5.76 -5.30
C SER A 143 26.71 -5.49 -6.03
N ARG A 144 26.74 -4.48 -6.91
CA ARG A 144 27.96 -4.00 -7.57
C ARG A 144 28.62 -2.82 -6.86
N ASP A 145 27.97 -2.29 -5.83
CA ASP A 145 28.49 -1.20 -5.00
C ASP A 145 29.17 -1.80 -3.77
N GLY A 146 30.46 -1.56 -3.63
CA GLY A 146 31.29 -2.10 -2.52
C GLY A 146 30.89 -1.57 -1.13
N ASN A 147 30.09 -0.50 -1.05
CA ASN A 147 29.60 0.07 0.20
C ASN A 147 28.27 -0.54 0.66
N LEU A 148 27.57 -1.26 -0.23
CA LEU A 148 26.26 -1.86 0.04
C LEU A 148 26.39 -3.39 0.16
N THR A 149 25.87 -3.95 1.23
CA THR A 149 25.74 -5.41 1.39
C THR A 149 24.27 -5.79 1.37
N ALA A 150 23.86 -6.60 0.40
CA ALA A 150 22.47 -7.02 0.28
C ALA A 150 22.09 -8.03 1.37
N LYS A 151 20.91 -7.86 1.95
CA LYS A 151 20.30 -8.78 2.92
C LYS A 151 19.56 -9.94 2.23
N SER A 152 20.08 -10.41 1.10
CA SER A 152 19.57 -11.58 0.36
C SER A 152 20.65 -12.62 0.19
N LEU A 153 20.26 -13.87 0.24
CA LEU A 153 21.17 -15.00 0.05
C LEU A 153 20.83 -15.72 -1.24
N ILE A 154 21.87 -15.93 -2.08
CA ILE A 154 21.79 -16.74 -3.29
C ILE A 154 22.72 -17.92 -3.06
N GLU A 155 22.18 -19.03 -2.60
CA GLU A 155 22.93 -20.27 -2.56
C GLU A 155 22.14 -21.41 -3.22
N PRO A 156 22.83 -22.36 -3.87
CA PRO A 156 22.16 -23.53 -4.46
C PRO A 156 21.73 -24.50 -3.35
N TRP A 157 20.64 -24.14 -2.63
CA TRP A 157 20.07 -25.02 -1.62
C TRP A 157 19.38 -26.21 -2.29
N THR A 158 19.81 -27.41 -1.99
CA THR A 158 19.18 -28.65 -2.45
C THR A 158 18.12 -29.13 -1.47
N VAL A 159 17.20 -28.25 -1.07
CA VAL A 159 16.13 -28.55 -0.10
C VAL A 159 14.79 -28.63 -0.81
N ASP A 160 14.04 -29.71 -0.58
CA ASP A 160 12.64 -29.81 -1.00
C ASP A 160 11.74 -29.14 0.05
N LEU A 161 11.39 -27.86 -0.19
CA LEU A 161 10.50 -27.10 0.70
C LEU A 161 9.08 -27.70 0.76
N ASP A 162 8.61 -28.37 -0.29
CA ASP A 162 7.31 -29.04 -0.26
C ASP A 162 7.34 -30.25 0.67
N ALA A 163 8.40 -31.03 0.63
CA ALA A 163 8.59 -32.14 1.57
C ALA A 163 8.71 -31.62 3.02
N HIS A 164 9.43 -30.53 3.23
CA HIS A 164 9.53 -29.87 4.54
C HIS A 164 8.15 -29.46 5.05
N LEU A 165 7.38 -28.73 4.27
CA LEU A 165 6.05 -28.24 4.69
C LEU A 165 5.03 -29.37 4.87
N ARG A 166 5.05 -30.41 4.02
CA ARG A 166 4.23 -31.61 4.24
C ARG A 166 4.57 -32.32 5.54
N ARG A 167 5.85 -32.35 5.92
CA ARG A 167 6.27 -32.89 7.21
C ARG A 167 5.73 -32.02 8.35
N ARG A 168 5.90 -30.69 8.28
CA ARG A 168 5.37 -29.76 9.29
C ARG A 168 3.86 -29.87 9.46
N LEU A 169 3.12 -30.06 8.37
CA LEU A 169 1.67 -30.32 8.40
C LEU A 169 1.33 -31.63 9.13
N ARG A 170 2.12 -32.68 8.92
CA ARG A 170 1.95 -33.96 9.65
C ARG A 170 2.29 -33.84 11.14
N GLU A 171 3.24 -32.99 11.46
CA GLU A 171 3.64 -32.67 12.84
C GLU A 171 2.66 -31.72 13.56
N GLY A 172 1.57 -31.32 12.89
CA GLY A 172 0.50 -30.54 13.50
C GLY A 172 0.53 -29.05 13.17
N LEU A 173 1.35 -28.60 12.21
CA LEU A 173 1.25 -27.23 11.70
C LEU A 173 -0.15 -27.06 11.06
N ARG A 174 -0.98 -26.25 11.67
CA ARG A 174 -2.32 -25.94 11.13
C ARG A 174 -2.24 -24.63 10.37
N ILE A 175 -2.44 -24.69 9.06
CA ILE A 175 -2.47 -23.52 8.20
C ILE A 175 -3.93 -23.08 8.08
N ASP A 176 -4.28 -21.95 8.69
CA ASP A 176 -5.52 -21.23 8.38
C ASP A 176 -5.24 -20.30 7.21
N LEU A 177 -5.60 -20.74 6.03
CA LEU A 177 -5.20 -20.12 4.76
C LEU A 177 -6.06 -18.92 4.40
N THR A 178 -7.21 -18.76 5.00
CA THR A 178 -8.01 -17.54 4.87
C THR A 178 -7.34 -16.35 5.56
N ARG A 179 -6.41 -16.61 6.51
CA ARG A 179 -5.67 -15.58 7.25
C ARG A 179 -4.18 -15.54 6.93
N SER A 180 -3.62 -16.57 6.30
CA SER A 180 -2.18 -16.65 6.10
C SER A 180 -1.66 -15.86 4.91
N LEU A 181 -2.48 -15.60 3.90
CA LEU A 181 -2.09 -14.89 2.67
C LEU A 181 -2.43 -13.39 2.68
N GLY A 182 -3.13 -12.91 3.67
CA GLY A 182 -3.51 -11.51 3.79
C GLY A 182 -4.09 -11.24 5.17
N ASN A 183 -3.26 -11.40 6.22
CA ASN A 183 -3.74 -11.15 7.57
C ASN A 183 -4.23 -9.69 7.72
N PRO A 184 -5.55 -9.44 7.79
CA PRO A 184 -6.10 -8.09 7.79
C PRO A 184 -5.89 -7.35 9.12
N TYR A 185 -5.35 -8.05 10.12
CA TYR A 185 -5.16 -7.51 11.46
C TYR A 185 -3.71 -7.10 11.76
N ALA A 186 -2.76 -7.46 10.91
CA ALA A 186 -1.37 -7.11 11.10
C ALA A 186 -0.90 -6.08 10.07
N VAL A 187 -0.26 -5.02 10.54
CA VAL A 187 0.56 -4.16 9.68
C VAL A 187 1.89 -4.86 9.45
N ARG A 188 2.27 -5.03 8.18
CA ARG A 188 3.56 -5.60 7.79
C ARG A 188 4.38 -4.52 7.10
N VAL A 189 5.51 -4.19 7.69
CA VAL A 189 6.44 -3.19 7.17
C VAL A 189 7.65 -3.93 6.61
N VAL A 190 7.91 -3.77 5.33
CA VAL A 190 8.97 -4.48 4.59
C VAL A 190 10.01 -3.50 4.08
N ALA A 191 11.27 -3.93 4.07
CA ALA A 191 12.39 -3.07 3.72
C ALA A 191 12.51 -2.76 2.22
N CYS A 192 11.90 -3.56 1.36
CA CYS A 192 11.96 -3.38 -0.09
C CYS A 192 10.79 -4.07 -0.81
N ALA A 193 10.53 -3.66 -2.04
CA ALA A 193 9.60 -4.35 -2.93
C ALA A 193 10.12 -5.76 -3.30
N PRO A 194 9.24 -6.66 -3.79
CA PRO A 194 9.55 -8.08 -4.02
C PRO A 194 10.73 -8.38 -4.94
N ASP A 195 11.02 -7.50 -5.89
CA ASP A 195 12.11 -7.58 -6.87
C ASP A 195 13.33 -6.75 -6.50
N GLN A 196 13.25 -6.03 -5.37
CA GLN A 196 14.30 -5.15 -4.90
C GLN A 196 15.10 -5.78 -3.77
N ARG A 197 16.14 -5.06 -3.34
CA ARG A 197 17.03 -5.50 -2.27
C ARG A 197 16.93 -4.59 -1.08
N ALA A 198 16.91 -5.19 0.11
CA ALA A 198 17.27 -4.52 1.33
C ALA A 198 18.80 -4.57 1.48
N ASN A 199 19.40 -3.49 1.92
CA ASN A 199 20.84 -3.37 2.03
C ASN A 199 21.22 -2.90 3.44
N GLU A 200 22.43 -3.29 3.88
CA GLU A 200 23.15 -2.62 4.94
C GLU A 200 24.28 -1.77 4.36
N TYR A 201 24.63 -0.70 5.05
CA TYR A 201 25.67 0.24 4.63
C TYR A 201 26.40 0.86 5.84
N GLY A 202 27.42 1.67 5.60
CA GLY A 202 27.98 2.54 6.64
C GLY A 202 27.00 3.67 6.92
N GLY A 203 26.23 3.54 8.00
CA GLY A 203 25.23 4.52 8.40
C GLY A 203 25.79 5.90 8.72
N ARG A 204 24.94 6.83 9.07
CA ARG A 204 25.30 8.24 9.34
C ARG A 204 26.31 8.41 10.47
N LEU A 205 26.32 7.49 11.43
CA LEU A 205 27.29 7.45 12.54
C LEU A 205 28.55 6.64 12.22
N GLY A 206 28.66 6.09 11.01
CA GLY A 206 29.82 5.30 10.56
C GLY A 206 29.75 3.82 10.93
N GLU A 207 28.73 3.38 11.63
CA GLU A 207 28.50 1.97 11.98
C GLU A 207 27.71 1.26 10.87
N ARG A 208 27.92 -0.03 10.70
CA ARG A 208 27.14 -0.84 9.74
C ARG A 208 25.70 -0.98 10.27
N ILE A 209 24.73 -0.61 9.46
CA ILE A 209 23.29 -0.65 9.80
C ILE A 209 22.48 -0.89 8.52
N GLY A 210 21.28 -1.47 8.65
CA GLY A 210 20.34 -1.58 7.56
C GLY A 210 19.82 -0.19 7.14
N VAL A 211 19.90 0.12 5.86
CA VAL A 211 19.41 1.40 5.29
C VAL A 211 17.95 1.66 5.68
N PHE A 212 17.14 0.62 5.61
CA PHE A 212 15.74 0.67 6.02
C PHE A 212 15.57 0.85 7.53
N THR A 213 16.30 0.09 8.34
CA THR A 213 16.19 0.17 9.80
C THR A 213 16.59 1.55 10.32
N GLU A 214 17.69 2.14 9.80
CA GLU A 214 18.08 3.51 10.18
C GLU A 214 16.97 4.50 9.83
N ALA A 215 16.47 4.49 8.59
CA ALA A 215 15.41 5.39 8.15
C ALA A 215 14.09 5.19 8.94
N LEU A 216 13.74 3.95 9.28
CA LEU A 216 12.54 3.63 10.05
C LEU A 216 12.65 4.11 11.49
N THR A 217 13.77 3.86 12.15
CA THR A 217 13.98 4.26 13.55
C THR A 217 14.06 5.78 13.69
N GLU A 218 14.68 6.49 12.74
CA GLU A 218 14.66 7.95 12.67
C GLU A 218 13.24 8.48 12.49
N ALA A 219 12.47 7.91 11.55
CA ALA A 219 11.09 8.34 11.32
C ALA A 219 10.19 8.07 12.52
N LEU A 220 10.36 6.92 13.18
CA LEU A 220 9.65 6.60 14.43
C LEU A 220 10.04 7.56 15.56
N ALA A 221 11.33 7.82 15.77
CA ALA A 221 11.78 8.78 16.78
C ALA A 221 11.18 10.17 16.52
N GLY A 222 11.20 10.60 15.26
CA GLY A 222 10.63 11.87 14.85
C GLY A 222 9.12 11.99 14.98
N ALA A 223 8.42 10.89 14.79
CA ALA A 223 6.98 10.88 15.01
C ALA A 223 6.61 11.07 16.49
N GLY A 224 7.49 10.77 17.43
CA GLY A 224 7.22 10.93 18.87
C GLY A 224 5.91 10.24 19.27
N ASN A 225 5.06 10.95 20.00
CA ASN A 225 3.73 10.49 20.42
C ASN A 225 2.61 10.95 19.49
N ALA A 226 3.02 11.42 18.34
CA ALA A 226 2.08 11.97 17.39
C ALA A 226 1.19 10.87 16.75
N ALA A 227 -0.12 11.16 16.52
CA ALA A 227 -1.08 10.24 15.88
C ALA A 227 -0.80 10.12 14.37
N VAL A 228 0.23 9.40 13.95
CA VAL A 228 0.69 9.16 12.57
C VAL A 228 0.24 7.77 12.14
N SER A 229 -0.26 7.65 10.92
CA SER A 229 -0.53 6.34 10.32
C SER A 229 0.76 5.70 9.79
N TRP A 230 0.75 4.37 9.66
CA TRP A 230 1.85 3.64 9.03
C TRP A 230 2.07 4.06 7.58
N SER A 231 1.01 4.31 6.81
CA SER A 231 1.11 4.81 5.43
C SER A 231 1.85 6.14 5.36
N THR A 232 1.58 7.07 6.27
CA THR A 232 2.28 8.36 6.35
C THR A 232 3.74 8.18 6.74
N LEU A 233 4.02 7.37 7.77
CA LEU A 233 5.39 7.12 8.24
C LEU A 233 6.24 6.48 7.14
N ILE A 234 5.71 5.46 6.48
CA ILE A 234 6.41 4.72 5.42
C ILE A 234 6.68 5.60 4.20
N GLY A 235 5.80 6.53 3.88
CA GLY A 235 6.05 7.53 2.84
C GLY A 235 7.36 8.30 3.09
N ARG A 236 7.59 8.68 4.36
CA ARG A 236 8.84 9.35 4.77
C ARG A 236 10.05 8.40 4.75
N VAL A 237 9.87 7.17 5.27
CA VAL A 237 10.95 6.16 5.24
C VAL A 237 11.41 5.89 3.82
N ARG A 238 10.47 5.78 2.86
CA ARG A 238 10.79 5.65 1.43
C ARG A 238 11.69 6.77 0.94
N GLN A 239 11.34 8.02 1.21
CA GLN A 239 12.14 9.16 0.79
C GLN A 239 13.57 9.06 1.32
N ASN A 240 13.74 8.81 2.62
CA ASN A 240 15.06 8.70 3.25
C ASN A 240 15.89 7.53 2.67
N VAL A 241 15.23 6.40 2.39
CA VAL A 241 15.90 5.20 1.82
C VAL A 241 16.28 5.45 0.36
N GLU A 242 15.38 6.01 -0.46
CA GLU A 242 15.62 6.28 -1.89
C GLU A 242 16.73 7.31 -2.11
N GLU A 243 16.92 8.26 -1.18
CA GLU A 243 18.06 9.19 -1.21
C GLU A 243 19.41 8.47 -1.06
N SER A 244 19.47 7.39 -0.27
CA SER A 244 20.70 6.62 -0.03
C SER A 244 20.85 5.46 -1.01
N VAL A 245 19.75 4.79 -1.35
CA VAL A 245 19.71 3.61 -2.23
C VAL A 245 18.49 3.68 -3.16
N PRO A 246 18.66 4.25 -4.37
CA PRO A 246 17.54 4.55 -5.30
C PRO A 246 16.67 3.35 -5.73
N HIS A 247 17.13 2.13 -5.51
CA HIS A 247 16.43 0.91 -5.91
C HIS A 247 15.95 0.09 -4.71
N GLN A 248 15.82 0.70 -3.53
CA GLN A 248 15.24 0.09 -2.35
C GLN A 248 14.01 0.89 -1.93
N ARG A 249 12.84 0.28 -2.01
CA ARG A 249 11.57 0.93 -1.68
C ARG A 249 10.86 0.17 -0.56
N PRO A 250 10.88 0.68 0.67
CA PRO A 250 10.08 0.15 1.77
C PRO A 250 8.58 0.28 1.53
N ASP A 251 7.81 -0.65 2.11
CA ASP A 251 6.35 -0.62 2.02
C ASP A 251 5.67 -1.02 3.33
N ALA A 252 4.39 -0.63 3.50
CA ALA A 252 3.54 -1.04 4.60
C ALA A 252 2.27 -1.73 4.06
N GLU A 253 2.17 -3.01 4.31
CA GLU A 253 1.08 -3.88 3.86
C GLU A 253 0.05 -4.09 4.96
N GLY A 254 -1.17 -4.47 4.57
CA GLY A 254 -2.29 -4.69 5.49
C GLY A 254 -2.95 -3.37 5.91
N PRO A 255 -3.44 -3.23 7.16
CA PRO A 255 -4.16 -2.03 7.59
C PRO A 255 -3.21 -0.85 7.86
N SER A 256 -2.51 -0.37 6.81
CA SER A 256 -1.46 0.67 6.90
C SER A 256 -1.99 2.05 7.30
N ARG A 257 -3.31 2.29 7.23
CA ARG A 257 -3.95 3.52 7.74
C ARG A 257 -4.05 3.57 9.27
N ARG A 258 -3.77 2.44 9.97
CA ARG A 258 -3.71 2.45 11.43
C ARG A 258 -2.65 3.39 11.94
N LEU A 259 -2.96 4.06 13.04
CA LEU A 259 -1.99 4.81 13.80
C LEU A 259 -0.88 3.89 14.32
N LEU A 260 0.30 4.46 14.53
CA LEU A 260 1.47 3.69 14.97
C LEU A 260 1.17 2.93 16.27
N PHE A 261 1.20 1.60 16.16
CA PHE A 261 0.98 0.69 17.31
C PHE A 261 -0.41 0.82 17.96
N GLU A 262 -1.42 1.25 17.21
CA GLU A 262 -2.81 1.39 17.65
C GLU A 262 -3.77 0.72 16.66
N LEU A 263 -5.00 0.46 17.12
CA LEU A 263 -6.07 -0.05 16.25
C LEU A 263 -6.86 1.07 15.56
N ALA A 264 -6.74 2.30 16.06
CA ALA A 264 -7.39 3.45 15.46
C ALA A 264 -6.81 3.70 14.05
N GLU A 265 -7.67 4.00 13.10
CA GLU A 265 -7.30 4.34 11.73
C GLU A 265 -7.47 5.83 11.50
N LYS A 266 -6.61 6.38 10.66
CA LYS A 266 -6.71 7.76 10.22
C LYS A 266 -7.00 7.77 8.71
N ASP A 267 -8.04 8.47 8.31
CA ASP A 267 -8.36 8.68 6.90
C ASP A 267 -7.32 9.61 6.27
N ASP A 268 -6.79 9.21 5.12
CA ASP A 268 -5.86 10.04 4.35
C ASP A 268 -6.65 11.12 3.58
N VAL A 269 -6.38 12.37 3.85
CA VAL A 269 -7.16 13.52 3.35
C VAL A 269 -6.68 13.97 1.97
N GLY A 270 -6.53 13.03 1.02
CA GLY A 270 -6.35 13.40 -0.39
C GLY A 270 -5.16 14.31 -0.69
N SER A 271 -4.07 14.17 0.04
CA SER A 271 -2.82 14.89 -0.17
C SER A 271 -1.79 14.02 -0.89
N LEU A 272 -0.92 14.64 -1.68
CA LEU A 272 0.13 13.97 -2.43
C LEU A 272 1.49 14.13 -1.75
N PRO A 273 2.36 13.11 -1.80
CA PRO A 273 3.76 13.25 -1.41
C PRO A 273 4.47 14.29 -2.29
N VAL A 274 5.35 15.08 -1.68
CA VAL A 274 6.14 16.10 -2.36
C VAL A 274 7.61 15.79 -2.22
N VAL A 275 8.34 15.85 -3.34
CA VAL A 275 9.79 15.70 -3.38
C VAL A 275 10.39 16.92 -4.09
N ALA A 276 11.36 17.59 -3.46
CA ALA A 276 12.13 18.62 -4.13
C ALA A 276 13.09 17.97 -5.16
N ILE A 277 13.06 18.45 -6.41
CA ILE A 277 13.87 17.89 -7.51
C ILE A 277 14.88 18.91 -8.07
N GLY A 278 14.98 20.08 -7.44
CA GLY A 278 15.88 21.17 -7.81
C GLY A 278 15.41 22.52 -7.30
N PRO A 279 16.15 23.59 -7.53
CA PRO A 279 15.79 24.93 -7.06
C PRO A 279 14.40 25.35 -7.57
N GLY A 280 13.47 25.56 -6.65
CA GLY A 280 12.11 25.99 -6.95
C GLY A 280 11.26 24.98 -7.75
N ARG A 281 11.68 23.72 -7.81
CA ARG A 281 10.94 22.66 -8.50
C ARG A 281 10.63 21.49 -7.57
N VAL A 282 9.45 20.95 -7.77
CA VAL A 282 8.96 19.78 -7.01
C VAL A 282 8.35 18.74 -7.90
N ARG A 283 8.33 17.52 -7.41
CA ARG A 283 7.63 16.37 -7.94
C ARG A 283 6.55 15.94 -6.97
N LEU A 284 5.37 15.63 -7.49
CA LEU A 284 4.24 15.06 -6.76
C LEU A 284 4.05 13.62 -7.23
N ASP A 285 4.35 12.65 -6.37
CA ASP A 285 4.24 11.22 -6.71
C ASP A 285 2.77 10.77 -6.69
N GLY A 286 2.39 9.89 -7.64
CA GLY A 286 1.03 9.40 -7.81
C GLY A 286 0.04 10.42 -8.39
N ALA A 287 0.48 11.62 -8.68
CA ALA A 287 -0.36 12.74 -9.11
C ALA A 287 -1.31 12.44 -10.28
N PRO A 288 -0.92 11.73 -11.35
CA PRO A 288 -1.83 11.41 -12.46
C PRO A 288 -3.03 10.57 -12.03
N LEU A 289 -2.86 9.68 -11.06
CA LEU A 289 -3.93 8.83 -10.52
C LEU A 289 -5.02 9.66 -9.81
N PHE A 290 -4.64 10.82 -9.26
CA PHE A 290 -5.56 11.79 -8.68
C PHE A 290 -6.14 12.76 -9.71
N GLY A 291 -5.91 12.52 -10.99
CA GLY A 291 -6.35 13.39 -12.07
C GLY A 291 -5.67 14.76 -12.05
N VAL A 292 -4.42 14.83 -11.59
CA VAL A 292 -3.61 16.05 -11.64
C VAL A 292 -3.25 16.37 -13.08
N GLN A 293 -3.34 17.65 -13.42
CA GLN A 293 -3.06 18.15 -14.78
C GLN A 293 -2.16 19.36 -14.73
N PRO A 294 -1.44 19.66 -15.84
CA PRO A 294 -0.74 20.93 -15.97
C PRO A 294 -1.70 22.11 -15.75
N GLY A 295 -1.27 23.06 -14.95
CA GLY A 295 -2.09 24.19 -14.49
C GLY A 295 -2.76 24.01 -13.13
N ASP A 296 -2.87 22.79 -12.60
CA ASP A 296 -3.34 22.56 -11.23
C ASP A 296 -2.45 23.31 -10.22
N ARG A 297 -3.08 23.78 -9.15
CA ARG A 297 -2.38 24.44 -8.03
C ARG A 297 -2.55 23.65 -6.76
N PHE A 298 -1.44 23.54 -6.03
CA PHE A 298 -1.39 22.88 -4.72
C PHE A 298 -0.78 23.81 -3.69
N LEU A 299 -1.20 23.69 -2.44
CA LEU A 299 -0.47 24.19 -1.29
C LEU A 299 0.40 23.06 -0.74
N ILE A 300 1.66 23.35 -0.52
CA ILE A 300 2.57 22.42 0.15
C ILE A 300 2.51 22.73 1.64
N MET A 301 2.10 21.72 2.38
CA MET A 301 1.92 21.78 3.81
C MET A 301 3.02 21.02 4.53
N PRO A 302 3.34 21.35 5.79
CA PRO A 302 4.21 20.52 6.62
C PRO A 302 3.74 19.07 6.70
N ALA A 303 4.67 18.18 7.01
CA ALA A 303 4.32 16.78 7.27
C ALA A 303 3.27 16.70 8.38
N GLY A 304 2.23 15.89 8.17
CA GLY A 304 1.15 15.71 9.13
C GLY A 304 -0.02 16.69 9.01
N ALA A 305 0.06 17.69 8.14
CA ALA A 305 -1.09 18.56 7.87
C ALA A 305 -2.29 17.74 7.37
N GLU A 306 -3.46 17.97 7.96
CA GLU A 306 -4.69 17.24 7.63
C GLU A 306 -5.55 17.96 6.60
N SER A 307 -5.33 19.27 6.44
CA SER A 307 -6.07 20.11 5.51
C SER A 307 -5.21 21.24 4.98
N PRO A 308 -5.51 21.79 3.79
CA PRO A 308 -4.79 22.94 3.26
C PRO A 308 -5.15 24.21 4.04
N SER A 309 -4.14 24.94 4.46
CA SER A 309 -4.27 26.29 5.06
C SER A 309 -3.21 27.20 4.44
N ARG A 310 -3.64 28.37 3.94
CA ARG A 310 -2.70 29.34 3.37
C ARG A 310 -1.76 29.94 4.41
N ASP A 311 -2.22 30.02 5.66
CA ASP A 311 -1.45 30.66 6.75
C ASP A 311 -0.30 29.76 7.25
N SER A 312 -0.45 28.44 7.10
CA SER A 312 0.55 27.44 7.49
C SER A 312 1.22 26.73 6.30
N ALA A 313 0.91 27.17 5.07
CA ALA A 313 1.52 26.60 3.88
C ALA A 313 3.01 26.98 3.77
N LEU A 314 3.83 25.98 3.45
CA LEU A 314 5.27 26.17 3.20
C LEU A 314 5.51 26.83 1.84
N ALA A 315 4.67 26.51 0.85
CA ALA A 315 4.74 27.05 -0.48
C ALA A 315 3.44 26.80 -1.26
N SER A 316 3.25 27.51 -2.35
CA SER A 316 2.31 27.18 -3.41
C SER A 316 3.06 26.59 -4.61
N VAL A 317 2.48 25.59 -5.27
CA VAL A 317 3.06 25.00 -6.47
C VAL A 317 2.05 24.99 -7.59
N ARG A 318 2.51 25.35 -8.79
CA ARG A 318 1.77 25.20 -10.04
C ARG A 318 2.36 24.05 -10.85
N ILE A 319 1.53 23.10 -11.23
CA ILE A 319 1.94 21.97 -12.05
C ILE A 319 2.22 22.45 -13.48
N ASP A 320 3.39 22.10 -14.01
CA ASP A 320 3.83 22.43 -15.37
C ASP A 320 4.01 21.19 -16.27
N GLY A 321 4.07 20.00 -15.67
CA GLY A 321 4.19 18.74 -16.39
C GLY A 321 3.56 17.59 -15.62
N CYS A 322 3.06 16.57 -16.34
CA CYS A 322 2.59 15.32 -15.78
C CYS A 322 3.26 14.17 -16.52
N GLY A 323 3.96 13.33 -15.76
CA GLY A 323 4.46 12.04 -16.19
C GLY A 323 3.47 10.92 -15.90
N PRO A 324 3.83 9.67 -16.16
CA PRO A 324 2.94 8.52 -15.99
C PRO A 324 2.58 8.24 -14.51
N ALA A 325 3.50 8.46 -13.58
CA ALA A 325 3.30 8.20 -12.16
C ALA A 325 3.48 9.46 -11.28
N GLU A 326 3.89 10.58 -11.87
CA GLU A 326 4.25 11.79 -11.14
C GLU A 326 3.80 13.06 -11.88
N ALA A 327 3.67 14.15 -11.15
CA ALA A 327 3.56 15.48 -11.74
C ALA A 327 4.73 16.35 -11.26
N THR A 328 5.22 17.22 -12.14
CA THR A 328 6.23 18.21 -11.80
C THR A 328 5.63 19.60 -11.77
N GLY A 329 6.17 20.45 -10.91
CA GLY A 329 5.68 21.81 -10.79
C GLY A 329 6.74 22.79 -10.30
N ARG A 330 6.41 24.08 -10.44
CA ARG A 330 7.23 25.18 -9.94
C ARG A 330 6.62 25.77 -8.70
N LEU A 331 7.46 26.03 -7.71
CA LEU A 331 7.07 26.78 -6.52
C LEU A 331 6.77 28.23 -6.91
N GLU A 332 5.65 28.75 -6.45
CA GLU A 332 5.27 30.15 -6.61
C GLU A 332 5.80 30.97 -5.43
N PRO A 333 6.33 32.19 -5.65
CA PRO A 333 6.78 33.06 -4.55
C PRO A 333 5.62 33.53 -3.63
N PRO A 334 5.85 33.72 -2.31
CA PRO A 334 7.08 33.38 -1.60
C PRO A 334 7.17 31.88 -1.35
N ALA A 335 8.31 31.29 -1.65
CA ALA A 335 8.55 29.86 -1.45
C ALA A 335 9.64 29.66 -0.39
N CYS A 336 9.48 28.67 0.46
CA CYS A 336 10.54 28.20 1.33
C CYS A 336 11.68 27.65 0.46
N ALA A 337 12.92 28.00 0.75
CA ALA A 337 14.07 27.56 -0.04
C ALA A 337 14.22 26.03 0.00
N ASP A 338 13.93 25.43 1.16
CA ASP A 338 14.03 24.00 1.39
C ASP A 338 12.69 23.46 1.90
N LEU A 339 12.13 22.49 1.18
CA LEU A 339 10.93 21.79 1.60
C LEU A 339 11.32 20.65 2.57
N PRO A 340 10.69 20.58 3.75
CA PRO A 340 10.96 19.51 4.68
C PRO A 340 10.51 18.17 4.12
N VAL A 341 11.26 17.13 4.42
CA VAL A 341 10.90 15.75 4.09
C VAL A 341 9.56 15.41 4.73
N GLY A 342 8.68 14.74 3.97
CA GLY A 342 7.33 14.42 4.41
C GLY A 342 6.31 15.54 4.20
N ALA A 343 6.68 16.65 3.56
CA ALA A 343 5.72 17.66 3.13
C ALA A 343 4.65 17.03 2.22
N ARG A 344 3.43 17.57 2.29
CA ARG A 344 2.28 17.08 1.54
C ARG A 344 1.66 18.17 0.68
N ALA A 345 1.31 17.85 -0.54
CA ALA A 345 0.64 18.78 -1.45
C ALA A 345 -0.87 18.55 -1.45
N PHE A 346 -1.62 19.59 -1.15
CA PHE A 346 -3.09 19.59 -1.20
C PHE A 346 -3.56 20.41 -2.39
N ARG A 347 -4.42 19.82 -3.24
CA ARG A 347 -4.96 20.53 -4.39
C ARG A 347 -5.90 21.64 -3.92
N VAL A 348 -5.60 22.87 -4.30
CA VAL A 348 -6.43 24.05 -3.98
C VAL A 348 -7.10 24.65 -5.21
N ALA A 349 -6.62 24.33 -6.42
CA ALA A 349 -7.26 24.68 -7.68
C ALA A 349 -6.97 23.60 -8.72
N ALA A 350 -8.02 23.13 -9.41
CA ALA A 350 -7.92 22.18 -10.50
C ALA A 350 -7.98 22.92 -11.84
N ALA A 351 -7.06 22.58 -12.76
CA ALA A 351 -7.11 23.07 -14.13
C ALA A 351 -8.14 22.33 -14.98
N ALA A 352 -8.47 21.09 -14.60
CA ALA A 352 -9.50 20.31 -15.28
C ALA A 352 -10.92 20.78 -14.92
N PRO A 353 -11.89 20.61 -15.82
CA PRO A 353 -13.27 20.94 -15.54
C PRO A 353 -13.77 20.10 -14.35
N ARG A 354 -14.22 20.80 -13.30
CA ARG A 354 -14.86 20.18 -12.13
C ARG A 354 -16.19 19.53 -12.54
N LEU A 355 -16.57 18.46 -11.84
CA LEU A 355 -17.83 17.75 -12.12
C LEU A 355 -19.03 18.68 -11.89
N PRO A 356 -19.90 18.92 -12.90
CA PRO A 356 -21.06 19.80 -12.75
C PRO A 356 -22.13 19.16 -11.89
N VAL A 357 -22.59 19.88 -10.86
CA VAL A 357 -23.64 19.42 -9.95
C VAL A 357 -24.77 20.44 -9.84
N GLU A 358 -26.01 19.95 -9.79
CA GLU A 358 -27.20 20.74 -9.50
C GLU A 358 -27.48 20.64 -8.00
N ILE A 359 -27.53 21.78 -7.30
CA ILE A 359 -27.60 21.83 -5.84
C ILE A 359 -28.57 22.91 -5.35
N PRO A 360 -29.13 22.74 -4.13
CA PRO A 360 -29.87 23.81 -3.45
C PRO A 360 -28.97 25.01 -3.14
N PRO A 361 -29.52 26.24 -3.09
CA PRO A 361 -28.75 27.47 -2.81
C PRO A 361 -27.91 27.40 -1.53
N ALA A 362 -28.40 26.70 -0.50
CA ALA A 362 -27.68 26.53 0.77
C ALA A 362 -26.31 25.85 0.63
N LEU A 363 -26.08 25.05 -0.40
CA LEU A 363 -24.82 24.33 -0.62
C LEU A 363 -23.84 25.07 -1.55
N VAL A 364 -24.28 26.15 -2.22
CA VAL A 364 -23.45 26.89 -3.19
C VAL A 364 -22.10 27.31 -2.59
N PRO A 365 -22.02 27.95 -1.40
CA PRO A 365 -20.73 28.37 -0.87
C PRO A 365 -19.78 27.22 -0.54
N ALA A 366 -20.33 26.04 -0.21
CA ALA A 366 -19.51 24.86 0.08
C ALA A 366 -19.01 24.20 -1.22
N VAL A 367 -19.83 24.12 -2.26
CA VAL A 367 -19.47 23.58 -3.57
C VAL A 367 -18.48 24.50 -4.31
N GLU A 368 -18.60 25.81 -4.17
CA GLU A 368 -17.65 26.76 -4.78
C GLU A 368 -16.23 26.61 -4.22
N ARG A 369 -16.10 26.24 -2.94
CA ARG A 369 -14.80 25.94 -2.32
C ARG A 369 -14.23 24.59 -2.74
N SER A 370 -15.03 23.70 -3.32
CA SER A 370 -14.57 22.38 -3.76
C SER A 370 -13.67 22.49 -4.99
N THR A 371 -12.63 21.68 -5.02
CA THR A 371 -11.73 21.54 -6.18
C THR A 371 -12.20 20.45 -7.17
N PHE A 372 -13.19 19.65 -6.80
CA PHE A 372 -13.66 18.48 -7.58
C PHE A 372 -15.02 18.69 -8.23
N VAL A 373 -15.84 19.52 -7.64
CA VAL A 373 -17.21 19.78 -8.13
C VAL A 373 -17.43 21.27 -8.33
N ARG A 374 -18.40 21.61 -9.18
CA ARG A 374 -18.87 22.98 -9.41
C ARG A 374 -20.38 23.00 -9.63
N VAL A 375 -21.00 24.13 -9.43
CA VAL A 375 -22.40 24.30 -9.81
C VAL A 375 -22.53 24.19 -11.32
N ALA A 376 -23.53 23.44 -11.79
CA ALA A 376 -23.81 23.32 -13.22
C ALA A 376 -24.29 24.68 -13.77
N ALA A 377 -23.84 25.02 -14.98
CA ALA A 377 -24.28 26.21 -15.67
C ALA A 377 -25.77 26.09 -16.12
N PRO A 378 -26.49 27.18 -16.31
CA PRO A 378 -27.84 27.14 -16.86
C PRO A 378 -27.87 26.39 -18.20
N GLY A 379 -28.72 25.36 -18.29
CA GLY A 379 -28.84 24.51 -19.48
C GLY A 379 -27.79 23.39 -19.60
N GLU A 380 -26.81 23.33 -18.71
CA GLU A 380 -25.84 22.24 -18.64
C GLU A 380 -26.46 21.00 -17.97
N ARG A 381 -26.22 19.82 -18.52
CA ARG A 381 -26.63 18.56 -17.90
C ARG A 381 -25.76 18.26 -16.67
N PRO A 382 -26.33 18.29 -15.46
CA PRO A 382 -25.56 17.98 -14.25
C PRO A 382 -25.21 16.49 -14.22
N ALA A 383 -24.02 16.18 -13.72
CA ALA A 383 -23.61 14.79 -13.45
C ALA A 383 -24.30 14.23 -12.20
N LEU A 384 -24.54 15.10 -11.20
CA LEU A 384 -25.22 14.76 -9.95
C LEU A 384 -26.25 15.84 -9.62
N ARG A 385 -27.33 15.42 -8.97
CA ARG A 385 -28.36 16.30 -8.42
C ARG A 385 -28.47 16.13 -6.92
N VAL A 386 -28.59 17.25 -6.21
CA VAL A 386 -28.81 17.28 -4.77
C VAL A 386 -30.18 17.89 -4.51
N ARG A 387 -30.98 17.20 -3.73
CA ARG A 387 -32.30 17.71 -3.27
C ARG A 387 -32.34 17.75 -1.75
N ALA A 388 -32.92 18.81 -1.21
CA ALA A 388 -33.20 18.92 0.21
C ALA A 388 -34.65 18.45 0.48
N ASP A 389 -34.87 17.74 1.57
CA ASP A 389 -36.20 17.40 2.07
C ASP A 389 -36.71 18.48 3.05
N ALA A 390 -37.91 18.29 3.55
CA ALA A 390 -38.57 19.21 4.50
C ALA A 390 -37.83 19.30 5.86
N ALA A 391 -37.01 18.29 6.20
CA ALA A 391 -36.17 18.26 7.40
C ALA A 391 -34.81 18.91 7.20
N GLY A 392 -34.49 19.40 5.99
CA GLY A 392 -33.21 20.00 5.66
C GLY A 392 -32.09 18.97 5.40
N LEU A 393 -32.44 17.69 5.23
CA LEU A 393 -31.52 16.65 4.84
C LEU A 393 -31.39 16.61 3.32
N PHE A 394 -30.21 16.23 2.85
CA PHE A 394 -29.84 16.20 1.43
C PHE A 394 -29.72 14.78 0.90
N THR A 395 -30.26 14.57 -0.30
CA THR A 395 -30.08 13.34 -1.09
C THR A 395 -29.32 13.68 -2.35
N VAL A 396 -28.24 12.91 -2.60
CA VAL A 396 -27.46 12.97 -3.86
C VAL A 396 -27.97 11.89 -4.79
N SER A 397 -28.26 12.26 -6.02
CA SER A 397 -28.70 11.33 -7.09
C SER A 397 -27.85 11.50 -8.33
N ASP A 398 -27.56 10.40 -9.00
CA ASP A 398 -27.03 10.38 -10.36
C ASP A 398 -28.19 10.23 -11.40
N ALA A 399 -27.86 9.86 -12.63
CA ALA A 399 -28.85 9.65 -13.69
C ALA A 399 -29.75 8.42 -13.45
N ILE A 400 -29.34 7.48 -12.59
CA ILE A 400 -30.06 6.24 -12.30
C ILE A 400 -30.99 6.44 -11.11
N GLY A 401 -30.51 7.12 -10.06
CA GLY A 401 -31.30 7.35 -8.87
C GLY A 401 -30.48 7.77 -7.64
N PRO A 402 -31.05 7.74 -6.45
CA PRO A 402 -30.37 8.11 -5.22
C PRO A 402 -29.13 7.24 -4.93
N LEU A 403 -28.05 7.88 -4.48
CA LEU A 403 -26.80 7.23 -4.08
C LEU A 403 -26.77 6.87 -2.59
N HIS A 404 -27.66 7.46 -1.80
CA HIS A 404 -27.76 7.21 -0.36
C HIS A 404 -29.07 7.77 0.21
N ALA A 405 -29.42 7.35 1.43
CA ALA A 405 -30.51 7.94 2.20
C ALA A 405 -30.22 9.42 2.55
N PRO A 406 -31.26 10.26 2.81
CA PRO A 406 -31.09 11.66 3.18
C PRO A 406 -30.12 11.86 4.36
N ARG A 407 -29.27 12.88 4.29
CA ARG A 407 -28.25 13.18 5.33
C ARG A 407 -27.92 14.68 5.38
N PRO A 408 -27.33 15.18 6.49
CA PRO A 408 -27.12 16.62 6.69
C PRO A 408 -25.93 17.18 5.91
N ARG A 409 -24.95 16.34 5.51
CA ARG A 409 -23.74 16.76 4.80
C ARG A 409 -23.52 15.87 3.58
N VAL A 410 -23.34 16.47 2.40
CA VAL A 410 -23.22 15.74 1.11
C VAL A 410 -22.07 16.22 0.21
N VAL A 411 -21.41 17.33 0.53
CA VAL A 411 -20.31 17.83 -0.31
C VAL A 411 -19.16 16.81 -0.40
N PRO A 412 -18.74 16.14 0.70
CA PRO A 412 -17.77 15.05 0.62
C PRO A 412 -18.21 13.89 -0.29
N ASP A 413 -19.52 13.61 -0.32
CA ASP A 413 -20.06 12.55 -1.19
C ASP A 413 -19.99 12.94 -2.67
N LEU A 414 -20.29 14.21 -2.98
CA LEU A 414 -20.11 14.76 -4.34
C LEU A 414 -18.65 14.66 -4.81
N GLU A 415 -17.71 15.00 -3.92
CA GLU A 415 -16.28 14.93 -4.21
C GLU A 415 -15.80 13.49 -4.42
N ARG A 416 -16.32 12.53 -3.65
CA ARG A 416 -16.03 11.11 -3.84
C ARG A 416 -16.48 10.60 -5.19
N VAL A 417 -17.70 10.95 -5.60
CA VAL A 417 -18.20 10.59 -6.94
C VAL A 417 -17.38 11.24 -8.04
N ALA A 418 -16.96 12.49 -7.84
CA ALA A 418 -16.11 13.19 -8.79
C ALA A 418 -14.73 12.50 -8.94
N LYS A 419 -14.12 12.08 -7.84
CA LYS A 419 -12.85 11.32 -7.84
C LYS A 419 -13.01 9.96 -8.52
N ALA A 420 -14.05 9.20 -8.19
CA ALA A 420 -14.33 7.92 -8.84
C ALA A 420 -14.55 8.08 -10.35
N THR A 421 -15.28 9.14 -10.75
CA THR A 421 -15.48 9.48 -12.16
C THR A 421 -14.17 9.84 -12.86
N ALA A 422 -13.29 10.59 -12.20
CA ALA A 422 -11.97 10.93 -12.74
C ALA A 422 -11.09 9.68 -12.93
N LEU A 423 -11.14 8.75 -11.98
CA LEU A 423 -10.38 7.50 -12.04
C LEU A 423 -10.87 6.57 -13.14
N ARG A 424 -12.19 6.44 -13.34
CA ARG A 424 -12.75 5.69 -14.50
C ARG A 424 -12.27 6.22 -15.84
N ARG A 425 -12.02 7.52 -15.95
CA ARG A 425 -11.55 8.17 -17.18
C ARG A 425 -10.04 8.09 -17.39
N ILE A 426 -9.27 7.51 -16.47
CA ILE A 426 -7.81 7.45 -16.61
C ILE A 426 -7.40 6.56 -17.77
N ALA A 427 -8.17 5.50 -18.05
CA ALA A 427 -7.95 4.58 -19.17
C ALA A 427 -8.12 5.22 -20.56
N SER A 428 -8.87 6.34 -20.65
CA SER A 428 -9.10 7.04 -21.91
C SER A 428 -8.06 8.10 -22.25
N ARG A 429 -7.03 8.28 -21.41
CA ARG A 429 -5.99 9.28 -21.62
C ARG A 429 -4.81 8.68 -22.38
N THR A 430 -4.71 9.03 -23.66
CA THR A 430 -3.56 8.71 -24.52
C THR A 430 -2.34 9.57 -24.18
N GLY A 431 -1.15 8.96 -24.16
CA GLY A 431 0.12 9.70 -24.13
C GLY A 431 1.26 9.11 -23.30
N TRP A 432 0.98 8.13 -22.40
CA TRP A 432 1.99 7.57 -21.51
C TRP A 432 1.91 6.05 -21.39
N GLU A 433 1.40 5.41 -22.45
CA GLU A 433 1.17 3.98 -22.47
C GLU A 433 2.48 3.22 -22.29
N LEU A 434 2.43 2.31 -21.34
CA LEU A 434 3.38 1.22 -21.29
C LEU A 434 3.11 0.41 -22.56
N ASP A 435 4.07 0.34 -23.46
CA ASP A 435 4.00 -0.51 -24.66
C ASP A 435 4.23 -1.97 -24.24
N ALA A 436 3.52 -2.39 -23.18
CA ALA A 436 3.62 -3.72 -22.61
C ALA A 436 2.49 -4.58 -23.17
N ARG A 437 2.82 -5.79 -23.59
CA ARG A 437 1.85 -6.81 -24.00
C ARG A 437 1.19 -7.41 -22.77
N VAL A 438 0.34 -6.62 -22.10
CA VAL A 438 -0.44 -7.06 -20.96
C VAL A 438 -1.88 -7.27 -21.41
N ALA A 439 -2.39 -8.47 -21.21
CA ALA A 439 -3.77 -8.82 -21.49
C ALA A 439 -4.57 -8.91 -20.20
N ILE A 440 -5.80 -8.37 -20.22
CA ILE A 440 -6.77 -8.55 -19.15
C ILE A 440 -7.94 -9.41 -19.64
N GLY A 441 -8.40 -10.32 -18.78
CA GLY A 441 -9.60 -11.10 -18.98
C GLY A 441 -10.36 -11.25 -17.66
N TRP A 442 -11.64 -11.53 -17.74
CA TRP A 442 -12.45 -11.72 -16.54
C TRP A 442 -13.68 -12.59 -16.83
N GLY A 443 -14.40 -12.95 -15.80
CA GLY A 443 -15.64 -13.68 -15.97
C GLY A 443 -16.20 -14.19 -14.66
N ARG A 444 -17.23 -15.06 -14.77
CA ARG A 444 -17.87 -15.74 -13.64
C ARG A 444 -17.17 -17.05 -13.34
N VAL A 445 -17.32 -17.50 -12.12
CA VAL A 445 -16.92 -18.87 -11.73
C VAL A 445 -18.16 -19.72 -11.51
N THR A 446 -18.34 -20.71 -12.34
CA THR A 446 -19.48 -21.66 -12.24
C THR A 446 -18.94 -23.06 -11.98
N ALA A 447 -19.32 -23.65 -10.86
CA ALA A 447 -18.84 -24.97 -10.42
C ALA A 447 -17.29 -25.11 -10.46
N GLY A 448 -16.57 -24.04 -10.07
CA GLY A 448 -15.11 -24.00 -10.06
C GLY A 448 -14.46 -23.85 -11.45
N ARG A 449 -15.24 -23.55 -12.49
CA ARG A 449 -14.76 -23.33 -13.86
C ARG A 449 -14.94 -21.87 -14.28
N PRO A 450 -13.97 -21.29 -15.00
CA PRO A 450 -14.10 -19.96 -15.54
C PRO A 450 -15.11 -19.91 -16.70
N VAL A 451 -15.99 -18.92 -16.65
CA VAL A 451 -16.90 -18.57 -17.75
C VAL A 451 -16.56 -17.13 -18.14
N PRO A 452 -15.83 -16.92 -19.24
CA PRO A 452 -15.40 -15.59 -19.67
C PRO A 452 -16.58 -14.67 -19.96
N LEU A 453 -16.40 -13.38 -19.67
CA LEU A 453 -17.33 -12.30 -19.98
C LEU A 453 -16.64 -11.23 -20.84
N PRO A 454 -17.41 -10.45 -21.63
CA PRO A 454 -16.87 -9.32 -22.36
C PRO A 454 -16.37 -8.24 -21.40
N LEU A 455 -15.33 -7.47 -21.78
CA LEU A 455 -14.75 -6.40 -20.96
C LEU A 455 -15.71 -5.22 -20.74
N THR A 456 -16.71 -5.08 -21.58
CA THR A 456 -17.72 -4.01 -21.49
C THR A 456 -19.12 -4.59 -21.61
N ASN A 457 -20.10 -3.90 -21.01
CA ASN A 457 -21.53 -4.24 -21.10
C ASN A 457 -21.90 -5.66 -20.60
N ALA A 458 -21.10 -6.28 -19.75
CA ALA A 458 -21.49 -7.50 -19.08
C ALA A 458 -22.50 -7.18 -17.95
N LEU A 459 -23.37 -8.13 -17.67
CA LEU A 459 -24.30 -8.04 -16.55
C LEU A 459 -23.93 -9.13 -15.53
N VAL A 460 -23.68 -8.72 -14.28
CA VAL A 460 -23.34 -9.61 -13.16
C VAL A 460 -24.33 -9.40 -12.02
N ARG A 461 -24.74 -10.46 -11.35
CA ARG A 461 -25.64 -10.37 -10.19
C ARG A 461 -24.84 -10.37 -8.89
N VAL A 462 -25.38 -9.71 -7.90
CA VAL A 462 -24.85 -9.78 -6.53
C VAL A 462 -24.75 -11.22 -6.06
N GLY A 463 -23.63 -11.57 -5.43
CA GLY A 463 -23.35 -12.94 -4.99
C GLY A 463 -22.76 -13.87 -6.06
N GLU A 464 -22.80 -13.49 -7.34
CA GLU A 464 -22.09 -14.26 -8.37
C GLU A 464 -20.57 -14.11 -8.17
N PRO A 465 -19.82 -15.22 -8.07
CA PRO A 465 -18.37 -15.15 -7.92
C PRO A 465 -17.72 -14.83 -9.26
N VAL A 466 -16.88 -13.80 -9.26
CA VAL A 466 -16.13 -13.33 -10.44
C VAL A 466 -14.62 -13.51 -10.26
N TYR A 467 -13.91 -13.59 -11.36
CA TYR A 467 -12.44 -13.61 -11.39
C TYR A 467 -11.93 -12.57 -12.37
N VAL A 468 -10.72 -12.09 -12.13
CA VAL A 468 -9.96 -11.25 -13.07
C VAL A 468 -8.61 -11.89 -13.31
N CYS A 469 -8.20 -11.98 -14.57
CA CYS A 469 -6.90 -12.49 -14.97
C CYS A 469 -6.13 -11.42 -15.69
N VAL A 470 -4.89 -11.18 -15.27
CA VAL A 470 -3.94 -10.29 -15.95
C VAL A 470 -2.73 -11.11 -16.34
N ARG A 471 -2.37 -11.10 -17.62
CA ARG A 471 -1.23 -11.83 -18.17
C ARG A 471 -0.21 -10.85 -18.71
N ASN A 472 1.04 -11.04 -18.33
CA ASN A 472 2.17 -10.29 -18.85
C ASN A 472 2.96 -11.14 -19.87
N ASP A 473 3.03 -10.69 -21.11
CA ASP A 473 3.82 -11.32 -22.17
C ASP A 473 5.08 -10.50 -22.53
N ASP A 474 5.45 -9.51 -21.71
CA ASP A 474 6.57 -8.60 -21.94
C ASP A 474 7.50 -8.47 -20.70
N ASP A 475 8.28 -7.40 -20.64
CA ASP A 475 9.16 -7.09 -19.50
C ASP A 475 8.39 -7.07 -18.17
N PRO A 476 9.09 -7.27 -17.04
CA PRO A 476 8.42 -7.29 -15.74
C PRO A 476 7.63 -6.02 -15.46
N VAL A 477 6.39 -6.19 -14.98
CA VAL A 477 5.48 -5.10 -14.64
C VAL A 477 4.84 -5.31 -13.27
N TYR A 478 4.38 -4.22 -12.65
CA TYR A 478 3.57 -4.24 -11.43
C TYR A 478 2.10 -4.06 -11.78
N VAL A 479 1.24 -4.90 -11.22
CA VAL A 479 -0.20 -4.87 -11.47
C VAL A 479 -0.95 -4.61 -10.17
N SER A 480 -1.75 -3.56 -10.16
CA SER A 480 -2.69 -3.26 -9.08
C SER A 480 -4.11 -3.33 -9.62
N LEU A 481 -4.99 -4.05 -8.93
CA LEU A 481 -6.41 -4.12 -9.25
C LEU A 481 -7.21 -3.23 -8.29
N LEU A 482 -8.00 -2.34 -8.86
CA LEU A 482 -8.88 -1.43 -8.15
C LEU A 482 -10.34 -1.71 -8.54
N ASP A 483 -11.21 -1.78 -7.56
CA ASP A 483 -12.65 -1.78 -7.76
C ASP A 483 -13.20 -0.37 -7.56
N ILE A 484 -13.92 0.14 -8.54
CA ILE A 484 -14.66 1.39 -8.48
C ILE A 484 -16.14 1.03 -8.46
N GLY A 485 -16.62 0.74 -7.27
CA GLY A 485 -17.94 0.19 -7.03
C GLY A 485 -19.09 1.14 -7.38
N VAL A 486 -20.29 0.58 -7.43
CA VAL A 486 -21.56 1.26 -7.75
C VAL A 486 -21.89 2.45 -6.82
N SER A 487 -21.32 2.50 -5.62
CA SER A 487 -21.46 3.60 -4.63
C SER A 487 -20.34 4.63 -4.67
N ALA A 488 -19.53 4.63 -5.73
CA ALA A 488 -18.30 5.41 -5.84
C ALA A 488 -17.23 5.07 -4.78
N ARG A 489 -17.32 3.90 -4.13
CA ARG A 489 -16.24 3.36 -3.31
C ARG A 489 -15.09 2.96 -4.23
N ILE A 490 -13.88 3.28 -3.82
CA ILE A 490 -12.66 2.79 -4.47
C ILE A 490 -11.96 1.86 -3.47
N SER A 491 -11.69 0.63 -3.89
CA SER A 491 -11.05 -0.39 -3.06
C SER A 491 -9.91 -1.05 -3.83
N VAL A 492 -8.80 -1.29 -3.18
CA VAL A 492 -7.72 -2.14 -3.72
C VAL A 492 -8.13 -3.59 -3.55
N LEU A 493 -8.21 -4.34 -4.64
CA LEU A 493 -8.66 -5.75 -4.62
C LEU A 493 -7.60 -6.69 -4.05
N ASP A 494 -6.31 -6.36 -4.20
CA ASP A 494 -5.21 -7.09 -3.57
C ASP A 494 -4.45 -6.17 -2.58
N PRO A 495 -4.96 -5.96 -1.37
CA PRO A 495 -4.32 -5.11 -0.38
C PRO A 495 -3.02 -5.71 0.19
N THR A 496 -2.70 -6.96 -0.15
CA THR A 496 -1.45 -7.60 0.27
C THR A 496 -0.25 -7.12 -0.54
N HIS A 497 -0.49 -6.49 -1.69
CA HIS A 497 0.52 -5.90 -2.56
C HIS A 497 0.19 -4.43 -2.86
N PRO A 498 0.33 -3.53 -1.89
CA PRO A 498 -0.08 -2.12 -2.03
C PRO A 498 0.65 -1.40 -3.16
N SER A 499 1.90 -1.81 -3.44
CA SER A 499 2.71 -1.25 -4.54
C SER A 499 2.56 -2.00 -5.88
N GLY A 500 1.54 -2.85 -5.98
CA GLY A 500 1.28 -3.70 -7.14
C GLY A 500 1.98 -5.06 -7.05
N ARG A 501 1.37 -6.05 -7.68
CA ARG A 501 1.93 -7.40 -7.80
C ARG A 501 2.87 -7.47 -8.98
N LEU A 502 4.13 -7.87 -8.74
CA LEU A 502 5.11 -8.07 -9.80
C LEU A 502 4.74 -9.27 -10.64
N LEU A 503 4.67 -9.09 -11.96
CA LEU A 503 4.49 -10.16 -12.95
C LEU A 503 5.69 -10.18 -13.89
N HIS A 504 6.37 -11.31 -13.96
CA HIS A 504 7.40 -11.56 -14.95
C HIS A 504 6.79 -11.99 -16.30
N ARG A 505 7.62 -12.03 -17.33
CA ARG A 505 7.21 -12.46 -18.67
C ARG A 505 6.61 -13.88 -18.65
N GLY A 506 5.44 -14.04 -19.21
CA GLY A 506 4.72 -15.31 -19.27
C GLY A 506 3.95 -15.65 -18.00
N GLU A 507 3.97 -14.80 -16.98
CA GLU A 507 3.20 -15.00 -15.76
C GLU A 507 1.78 -14.44 -15.89
N ASP A 508 0.86 -15.07 -15.19
CA ASP A 508 -0.51 -14.61 -15.01
C ASP A 508 -0.84 -14.40 -13.53
N TYR A 509 -1.56 -13.33 -13.26
CA TYR A 509 -2.20 -13.08 -11.98
C TYR A 509 -3.70 -13.30 -12.11
N VAL A 510 -4.26 -14.16 -11.28
CA VAL A 510 -5.70 -14.45 -11.28
C VAL A 510 -6.29 -14.09 -9.91
N PHE A 511 -6.91 -12.91 -9.84
CA PHE A 511 -7.74 -12.53 -8.70
C PHE A 511 -8.97 -13.43 -8.62
N GLY A 512 -9.29 -13.94 -7.42
CA GLY A 512 -10.36 -14.93 -7.23
C GLY A 512 -9.91 -16.39 -7.34
N ARG A 513 -8.58 -16.61 -7.51
CA ARG A 513 -7.97 -17.93 -7.34
C ARG A 513 -7.50 -18.09 -5.90
N ASP A 514 -7.83 -19.17 -5.28
CA ASP A 514 -7.28 -19.56 -3.98
C ASP A 514 -5.81 -19.97 -4.18
N ASP A 515 -4.89 -19.13 -3.67
CA ASP A 515 -3.43 -19.33 -3.86
C ASP A 515 -2.93 -20.66 -3.27
N ARG A 516 -3.66 -21.23 -2.33
CA ARG A 516 -3.32 -22.50 -1.69
C ARG A 516 -3.68 -23.72 -2.53
N THR A 517 -4.94 -23.77 -2.96
CA THR A 517 -5.47 -24.95 -3.65
C THR A 517 -5.30 -24.83 -5.16
N GLY A 518 -4.91 -23.64 -5.65
CA GLY A 518 -4.90 -23.32 -7.06
C GLY A 518 -6.29 -23.30 -7.70
N ARG A 519 -7.35 -23.53 -6.88
CA ARG A 519 -8.73 -23.58 -7.38
C ARG A 519 -9.25 -22.19 -7.66
N LEU A 520 -9.95 -22.05 -8.74
CA LEU A 520 -10.68 -20.84 -9.06
C LEU A 520 -12.00 -20.85 -8.28
N THR A 521 -12.09 -20.03 -7.23
CA THR A 521 -13.28 -19.89 -6.39
C THR A 521 -14.11 -18.68 -6.79
N GLY A 522 -13.45 -17.65 -7.34
CA GLY A 522 -14.03 -16.35 -7.57
C GLY A 522 -14.26 -15.56 -6.29
N VAL A 523 -14.56 -14.29 -6.45
CA VAL A 523 -14.93 -13.38 -5.36
C VAL A 523 -16.36 -12.90 -5.60
N PRO A 524 -17.28 -13.12 -4.64
CA PRO A 524 -18.66 -12.68 -4.80
C PRO A 524 -18.74 -11.14 -4.67
N LEU A 525 -19.42 -10.50 -5.60
CA LEU A 525 -19.70 -9.07 -5.54
C LEU A 525 -20.86 -8.80 -4.57
N SER A 526 -20.82 -7.65 -3.89
CA SER A 526 -21.81 -7.28 -2.88
C SER A 526 -22.46 -5.96 -3.22
N TRP A 527 -23.75 -5.84 -2.92
CA TRP A 527 -24.46 -4.56 -3.04
C TRP A 527 -24.21 -3.70 -1.79
N PRO A 528 -23.81 -2.43 -1.95
CA PRO A 528 -23.60 -1.55 -0.80
C PRO A 528 -24.89 -1.30 0.00
N SER A 529 -24.80 -1.37 1.32
CA SER A 529 -25.93 -1.07 2.19
C SER A 529 -26.37 0.39 2.04
N GLY A 530 -27.69 0.62 1.91
CA GLY A 530 -28.28 1.96 1.80
C GLY A 530 -28.27 2.56 0.39
N LEU A 531 -27.77 1.83 -0.61
CA LEU A 531 -27.93 2.18 -2.01
C LEU A 531 -29.24 1.59 -2.54
N ASP A 532 -30.00 2.39 -3.33
CA ASP A 532 -31.22 1.90 -3.97
C ASP A 532 -30.92 0.70 -4.89
N ALA A 533 -31.62 -0.40 -4.63
CA ALA A 533 -31.46 -1.68 -5.33
C ALA A 533 -32.51 -1.89 -6.43
N SER A 534 -33.18 -0.85 -6.89
CA SER A 534 -34.25 -0.96 -7.90
C SER A 534 -33.69 -1.20 -9.31
N TRP A 535 -32.45 -0.77 -9.58
CA TRP A 535 -31.85 -0.79 -10.91
C TRP A 535 -30.40 -1.25 -10.88
N PRO A 536 -29.93 -1.93 -11.97
CA PRO A 536 -28.50 -2.20 -12.14
C PRO A 536 -27.68 -0.91 -12.15
N ARG A 537 -26.46 -0.99 -11.65
CA ARG A 537 -25.54 0.15 -11.65
C ARG A 537 -24.17 -0.21 -12.20
N PRO A 538 -23.50 0.74 -12.86
CA PRO A 538 -22.18 0.50 -13.42
C PRO A 538 -21.13 0.33 -12.33
N GLU A 539 -20.33 -0.70 -12.50
CA GLU A 539 -19.13 -1.00 -11.72
C GLU A 539 -17.93 -1.11 -12.64
N THR A 540 -16.76 -0.76 -12.15
CA THR A 540 -15.55 -0.76 -12.96
C THR A 540 -14.42 -1.40 -12.18
N ILE A 541 -13.79 -2.42 -12.75
CA ILE A 541 -12.51 -2.92 -12.28
C ILE A 541 -11.42 -2.31 -13.15
N LEU A 542 -10.48 -1.63 -12.50
CA LEU A 542 -9.34 -0.99 -13.13
C LEU A 542 -8.08 -1.80 -12.81
N ALA A 543 -7.43 -2.35 -13.83
CA ALA A 543 -6.08 -2.89 -13.71
C ALA A 543 -5.08 -1.80 -14.09
N LEU A 544 -4.36 -1.31 -13.10
CA LEU A 544 -3.26 -0.38 -13.30
C LEU A 544 -1.97 -1.16 -13.41
N VAL A 545 -1.31 -1.06 -14.56
CA VAL A 545 -0.04 -1.71 -14.87
C VAL A 545 1.04 -0.64 -14.90
N THR A 546 2.11 -0.82 -14.14
CA THR A 546 3.20 0.16 -14.04
C THR A 546 4.56 -0.50 -14.25
N SER A 547 5.52 0.24 -14.80
CA SER A 547 6.90 -0.24 -14.94
C SER A 547 7.68 -0.25 -13.63
N ARG A 548 7.15 0.40 -12.59
CA ARG A 548 7.72 0.47 -11.23
C ARG A 548 6.64 0.29 -10.18
N PRO A 549 7.00 -0.12 -8.96
CA PRO A 549 6.04 -0.24 -7.88
C PRO A 549 5.41 1.12 -7.56
N LEU A 550 4.08 1.16 -7.47
CA LEU A 550 3.30 2.36 -7.17
C LEU A 550 2.27 2.04 -6.10
N ASP A 551 2.34 2.76 -4.97
CA ASP A 551 1.35 2.60 -3.91
C ASP A 551 0.00 3.18 -4.34
N VAL A 552 -0.97 2.30 -4.55
CA VAL A 552 -2.33 2.66 -4.97
C VAL A 552 -3.32 2.78 -3.81
N THR A 553 -2.91 2.47 -2.56
CA THR A 553 -3.79 2.56 -1.39
C THR A 553 -4.25 3.99 -1.11
N VAL A 554 -3.48 4.97 -1.54
CA VAL A 554 -3.86 6.40 -1.50
C VAL A 554 -5.13 6.72 -2.29
N LEU A 555 -5.55 5.85 -3.19
CA LEU A 555 -6.78 6.01 -3.99
C LEU A 555 -8.01 5.45 -3.27
N GLU A 556 -7.85 4.64 -2.22
CA GLU A 556 -8.98 4.05 -1.50
C GLU A 556 -9.87 5.13 -0.90
N GLN A 557 -11.15 4.97 -1.07
CA GLN A 557 -12.15 5.83 -0.44
C GLN A 557 -13.41 5.04 -0.07
N GLU A 558 -14.03 5.45 1.03
CA GLU A 558 -15.27 4.85 1.50
C GLU A 558 -16.46 5.11 0.56
N ALA A 559 -17.46 4.24 0.63
CA ALA A 559 -18.70 4.43 -0.09
C ALA A 559 -19.43 5.71 0.34
N VAL A 560 -20.14 6.34 -0.61
CA VAL A 560 -20.96 7.54 -0.35
C VAL A 560 -21.99 7.33 0.78
N SER A 561 -22.35 6.09 1.05
CA SER A 561 -23.39 5.73 2.02
C SER A 561 -22.96 5.76 3.50
N ARG A 562 -21.68 5.92 3.83
CA ARG A 562 -21.21 5.95 5.23
C ARG A 562 -21.06 7.38 5.78
N SER A 563 -21.46 7.60 7.05
CA SER A 563 -21.27 8.87 7.76
C SER A 563 -19.83 9.05 8.22
N VAL A 564 -19.26 10.23 7.96
CA VAL A 564 -17.89 10.62 8.34
C VAL A 564 -17.88 11.16 9.77
N ARG A 565 -16.91 10.72 10.59
CA ARG A 565 -16.54 11.37 11.86
C ARG A 565 -15.49 12.46 11.59
N GLU A 566 -15.61 13.58 12.29
CA GLU A 566 -14.69 14.73 12.18
C GLU A 566 -13.29 14.41 12.76
N PRO A 567 -12.21 14.92 12.15
CA PRO A 567 -10.85 14.71 12.62
C PRO A 567 -10.46 15.69 13.73
N GLN A 568 -9.58 15.26 14.62
CA GLN A 568 -8.89 16.10 15.61
C GLN A 568 -7.38 15.89 15.54
N SER A 569 -6.69 16.96 15.22
CA SER A 569 -5.50 17.62 15.75
C SER A 569 -4.05 17.08 15.67
N PRO A 570 -3.03 17.78 16.20
CA PRO A 570 -1.91 18.31 15.41
C PRO A 570 -0.65 17.48 15.55
N LEU A 571 -0.18 17.04 14.43
CA LEU A 571 1.03 16.27 14.26
C LEU A 571 2.21 17.04 13.70
N GLU A 572 1.97 18.24 13.41
CA GLU A 572 2.61 19.03 12.37
C GLU A 572 4.01 19.50 12.72
N ALA A 573 4.30 19.68 13.98
CA ALA A 573 5.56 20.29 14.40
C ALA A 573 6.74 19.32 14.48
N LEU A 574 6.50 18.02 14.64
CA LEU A 574 7.55 17.05 15.01
C LEU A 574 8.26 16.41 13.81
N LEU A 575 7.56 16.23 12.70
CA LEU A 575 8.16 15.64 11.50
C LEU A 575 8.97 16.65 10.69
N SER A 576 8.72 17.95 10.84
CA SER A 576 9.47 19.01 10.16
C SER A 576 10.83 19.33 10.80
N GLN A 577 11.04 18.99 12.09
CA GLN A 577 12.29 19.33 12.81
C GLN A 577 13.47 18.39 12.51
N LEU A 578 13.26 17.28 11.82
CA LEU A 578 14.26 16.22 11.68
C LEU A 578 15.09 16.27 10.40
N THR A 579 14.98 17.30 9.60
CA THR A 579 15.54 17.34 8.25
C THR A 579 16.60 18.40 8.00
N THR A 580 17.27 18.92 9.01
CA THR A 580 18.44 19.78 8.82
C THR A 580 19.75 18.97 8.89
N GLY A 581 19.99 18.13 7.90
CA GLY A 581 21.25 17.42 7.69
C GLY A 581 21.77 17.68 6.27
N ALA A 582 22.98 18.21 6.19
CA ALA A 582 23.64 18.79 5.04
C ALA A 582 23.60 17.94 3.74
N THR A 583 23.33 18.62 2.64
CA THR A 583 23.42 18.18 1.25
C THR A 583 24.83 17.83 0.82
N ARG A 584 25.03 16.71 0.12
CA ARG A 584 26.14 16.49 -0.79
C ARG A 584 25.62 16.47 -2.22
N ASP A 585 26.19 17.35 -3.03
CA ASP A 585 25.92 17.51 -4.45
C ASP A 585 26.42 16.30 -5.26
N LEU A 586 25.48 15.50 -5.79
CA LEU A 586 25.64 14.78 -7.04
C LEU A 586 24.28 14.84 -7.75
N PRO A 587 24.23 15.30 -9.01
CA PRO A 587 22.96 15.34 -9.73
C PRO A 587 22.45 13.92 -9.93
N PRO A 588 21.20 13.59 -9.58
CA PRO A 588 20.64 12.29 -9.88
C PRO A 588 20.58 12.14 -11.41
N ARG A 589 21.06 10.99 -11.88
CA ARG A 589 20.85 10.57 -13.28
C ARG A 589 19.34 10.61 -13.51
N PRO A 590 18.84 11.19 -14.61
CA PRO A 590 17.41 11.17 -14.89
C PRO A 590 16.96 9.70 -14.96
N ALA A 591 16.14 9.30 -14.01
CA ALA A 591 15.47 8.01 -14.07
C ALA A 591 14.60 7.99 -15.32
N ALA A 592 14.60 6.86 -16.04
CA ALA A 592 13.69 6.69 -17.17
C ALA A 592 12.25 7.00 -16.71
N PRO A 593 11.43 7.70 -17.51
CA PRO A 593 10.08 8.05 -17.11
C PRO A 593 9.28 6.79 -16.81
N ASP A 594 8.59 6.79 -15.67
CA ASP A 594 7.70 5.69 -15.32
C ASP A 594 6.56 5.62 -16.34
N ARG A 595 6.31 4.43 -16.87
CA ARG A 595 5.23 4.17 -17.81
C ARG A 595 4.12 3.42 -17.13
N TYR A 596 2.88 3.68 -17.53
CA TYR A 596 1.72 2.92 -17.06
C TYR A 596 0.75 2.59 -18.18
N ALA A 597 -0.03 1.54 -17.98
CA ALA A 597 -1.23 1.25 -18.76
C ALA A 597 -2.40 1.08 -17.79
N ALA A 598 -3.56 1.54 -18.21
CA ALA A 598 -4.80 1.39 -17.45
C ALA A 598 -5.77 0.57 -18.30
N LEU A 599 -6.10 -0.64 -17.81
CA LEU A 599 -7.02 -1.55 -18.46
C LEU A 599 -8.30 -1.61 -17.65
N THR A 600 -9.45 -1.43 -18.29
CA THR A 600 -10.75 -1.41 -17.60
C THR A 600 -11.63 -2.58 -17.98
N ILE A 601 -12.38 -3.03 -16.97
CA ILE A 601 -13.53 -3.92 -17.12
C ILE A 601 -14.74 -3.11 -16.64
N GLU A 602 -15.73 -2.90 -17.49
CA GLU A 602 -16.93 -2.14 -17.21
C GLU A 602 -18.16 -3.04 -17.34
N PHE A 603 -18.93 -3.13 -16.27
CA PHE A 603 -20.12 -4.00 -16.25
C PHE A 603 -21.22 -3.40 -15.37
N ASP A 604 -22.43 -3.90 -15.54
CA ASP A 604 -23.56 -3.55 -14.69
C ASP A 604 -23.72 -4.61 -13.59
N LEU A 605 -23.63 -4.16 -12.33
CA LEU A 605 -23.95 -4.98 -11.18
C LEU A 605 -25.46 -4.91 -10.93
N HIS A 606 -26.11 -6.06 -10.98
CA HIS A 606 -27.54 -6.20 -10.75
C HIS A 606 -27.79 -6.63 -9.30
N PRO A 607 -28.60 -5.87 -8.55
CA PRO A 607 -29.00 -6.31 -7.22
C PRO A 607 -29.77 -7.62 -7.33
N THR A 608 -29.54 -8.53 -6.41
CA THR A 608 -30.35 -9.75 -6.30
C THR A 608 -31.74 -9.37 -5.82
N PRO A 609 -32.81 -9.94 -6.36
CA PRO A 609 -34.16 -9.75 -5.85
C PRO A 609 -34.32 -10.29 -4.43
#